data_0073e10e71e8adb6f5def12cfc414737
#
_entry.id   0073e10e71e8adb6f5def12cfc414737
#
_cell.length_a   1.000
_cell.length_b   1.000
_cell.length_c   1.000
_cell.angle_alpha   90.00
_cell.angle_beta   90.00
_cell.angle_gamma   90.00
#
_symmetry.space_group_name_H-M   'P 1'
#
loop_
_entity.id
_entity.type
_entity.pdbx_description
1 polymer ?
#
loop_
_entity_poly.entity_id
_entity_poly.type
_entity_poly.pdbx_seq_one_letter_code
_entity_poly.pdbx_strand_id
1 'polypeptide(L)'
;MRRLFHWIGALALTALLPSTALAQNDETTTLEVGYMPILPVAQLFVMEGAGWTDEAGLDLELTRFSSGPAMVQALASGKLDVMNFGIGPAMVARANGVPIKVLAASIQEQIGLIARGELANAFEGNDPAAAIAQFTETQGRKPKIATFPNGSVPYTVLRYWLEEQVGLDADAVDIVTMGASRVQQSLLAGAVDAASTLEPILSVVQQRDPDARVVARGNDMLPHQPGAVLAVREAVLEEHPEAIQALVAQHVRATEMLENDPAQAAPYVREFVGKRLIDEETVTAALSSPSSNYLADPHMIIDATRTMADFQRRIGTLKKPVDVDALFDTSVYDAVMSSTENAAP
;
A
#
# COMPACT_ATOMS: atom_id res chain seq x y z
N MET A 1 64.02 -19.12 -76.12
CA MET A 1 62.78 -19.85 -75.79
C MET A 1 62.75 -20.13 -74.30
N ARG A 2 62.05 -19.30 -73.50
CA ARG A 2 61.56 -19.62 -72.16
C ARG A 2 60.68 -18.43 -71.72
N ARG A 3 59.37 -18.71 -71.67
CA ARG A 3 58.35 -17.73 -71.23
C ARG A 3 58.32 -17.73 -69.69
N LEU A 4 58.51 -16.60 -69.03
CA LEU A 4 58.24 -16.40 -67.61
C LEU A 4 56.78 -15.95 -67.45
N PHE A 5 55.99 -16.68 -66.64
CA PHE A 5 54.67 -16.27 -66.15
C PHE A 5 54.83 -15.55 -64.85
N HIS A 6 54.31 -14.33 -64.80
CA HIS A 6 54.19 -13.54 -63.57
C HIS A 6 52.83 -13.85 -62.94
N TRP A 7 52.83 -14.34 -61.73
CA TRP A 7 51.64 -14.44 -60.89
C TRP A 7 51.55 -13.19 -60.02
N ILE A 8 50.46 -12.41 -60.16
CA ILE A 8 50.12 -11.30 -59.28
C ILE A 8 49.20 -11.88 -58.20
N GLY A 9 49.69 -12.00 -56.95
CA GLY A 9 48.92 -12.35 -55.81
C GLY A 9 48.19 -11.10 -55.25
N ALA A 10 46.85 -11.16 -55.29
CA ALA A 10 46.04 -10.13 -54.63
C ALA A 10 45.91 -10.47 -53.13
N LEU A 11 46.49 -9.66 -52.26
CA LEU A 11 46.29 -9.72 -50.84
C LEU A 11 44.94 -9.06 -50.48
N ALA A 12 43.96 -9.84 -50.10
CA ALA A 12 42.71 -9.37 -49.54
C ALA A 12 42.92 -9.02 -48.05
N LEU A 13 42.95 -7.74 -47.76
CA LEU A 13 43.04 -7.22 -46.40
C LEU A 13 41.62 -7.22 -45.79
N THR A 14 41.28 -8.28 -45.03
CA THR A 14 40.07 -8.36 -44.24
C THR A 14 40.20 -7.41 -43.02
N ALA A 15 39.54 -6.29 -43.07
CA ALA A 15 39.39 -5.38 -41.92
C ALA A 15 38.47 -6.03 -40.89
N LEU A 16 39.02 -6.54 -39.78
CA LEU A 16 38.26 -6.88 -38.59
C LEU A 16 37.84 -5.55 -37.93
N LEU A 17 36.57 -5.18 -38.06
CA LEU A 17 35.95 -4.17 -37.23
C LEU A 17 35.77 -4.78 -35.83
N PRO A 18 36.27 -4.11 -34.78
CA PRO A 18 35.94 -4.52 -33.43
C PRO A 18 34.43 -4.25 -33.20
N SER A 19 33.66 -5.32 -33.04
CA SER A 19 32.33 -5.21 -32.43
C SER A 19 32.54 -4.75 -30.99
N THR A 20 32.35 -3.46 -30.73
CA THR A 20 32.12 -2.98 -29.36
C THR A 20 30.77 -3.57 -28.92
N ALA A 21 30.83 -4.72 -28.29
CA ALA A 21 29.74 -5.15 -27.41
C ALA A 21 29.62 -4.05 -26.36
N LEU A 22 28.55 -3.27 -26.45
CA LEU A 22 28.07 -2.48 -25.33
C LEU A 22 27.83 -3.50 -24.23
N ALA A 23 28.72 -3.59 -23.26
CA ALA A 23 28.44 -4.24 -22.00
C ALA A 23 27.25 -3.45 -21.43
N GLN A 24 26.03 -4.03 -21.50
CA GLN A 24 24.98 -3.66 -20.58
C GLN A 24 25.59 -3.89 -19.19
N ASN A 25 25.89 -2.82 -18.49
CA ASN A 25 26.12 -2.89 -17.08
C ASN A 25 24.76 -3.32 -16.49
N ASP A 26 24.61 -4.61 -16.22
CA ASP A 26 23.58 -5.13 -15.34
C ASP A 26 23.96 -4.72 -13.89
N GLU A 27 24.03 -3.42 -13.64
CA GLU A 27 24.29 -2.91 -12.30
C GLU A 27 22.96 -2.96 -11.54
N THR A 28 22.80 -3.97 -10.70
CA THR A 28 21.65 -4.12 -9.82
C THR A 28 21.60 -2.94 -8.86
N THR A 29 20.46 -2.25 -8.81
CA THR A 29 20.23 -1.14 -7.87
C THR A 29 19.63 -1.67 -6.58
N THR A 30 20.35 -1.52 -5.47
CA THR A 30 19.84 -1.87 -4.13
C THR A 30 19.01 -0.71 -3.57
N LEU A 31 17.81 -1.02 -3.06
CA LEU A 31 16.88 -0.05 -2.46
C LEU A 31 16.44 -0.52 -1.07
N GLU A 32 16.57 0.35 -0.07
CA GLU A 32 16.06 0.12 1.29
C GLU A 32 14.55 0.37 1.35
N VAL A 33 13.76 -0.69 1.51
CA VAL A 33 12.29 -0.65 1.39
C VAL A 33 11.60 -0.89 2.73
N GLY A 34 10.82 0.08 3.19
CA GLY A 34 9.96 -0.07 4.35
C GLY A 34 8.58 -0.60 3.98
N TYR A 35 8.07 -1.58 4.74
CA TYR A 35 6.74 -2.14 4.52
C TYR A 35 6.04 -2.58 5.80
N MET A 36 4.72 -2.78 5.72
CA MET A 36 3.91 -3.48 6.72
C MET A 36 3.38 -4.79 6.13
N PRO A 37 3.27 -5.89 6.93
CA PRO A 37 2.71 -7.17 6.45
C PRO A 37 1.17 -7.12 6.41
N ILE A 38 0.62 -6.30 5.52
CA ILE A 38 -0.81 -6.06 5.31
C ILE A 38 -1.13 -6.13 3.82
N LEU A 39 -2.35 -6.52 3.46
CA LEU A 39 -2.73 -6.68 2.06
C LEU A 39 -2.71 -5.38 1.25
N PRO A 40 -2.99 -4.19 1.81
CA PRO A 40 -2.90 -2.94 1.07
C PRO A 40 -1.58 -2.64 0.35
N VAL A 41 -0.53 -3.37 0.63
CA VAL A 41 0.78 -3.26 -0.04
C VAL A 41 1.16 -4.57 -0.76
N ALA A 42 0.16 -5.35 -1.18
CA ALA A 42 0.35 -6.67 -1.77
C ALA A 42 1.14 -6.64 -3.09
N GLN A 43 1.15 -5.51 -3.79
CA GLN A 43 1.99 -5.33 -4.98
C GLN A 43 3.46 -5.66 -4.68
N LEU A 44 4.00 -5.15 -3.58
CA LEU A 44 5.38 -5.44 -3.16
C LEU A 44 5.59 -6.96 -2.98
N PHE A 45 4.63 -7.64 -2.36
CA PHE A 45 4.74 -9.07 -2.08
C PHE A 45 4.66 -9.92 -3.35
N VAL A 46 3.86 -9.47 -4.32
CA VAL A 46 3.77 -10.12 -5.64
C VAL A 46 5.07 -9.91 -6.41
N MET A 47 5.58 -8.69 -6.50
CA MET A 47 6.82 -8.37 -7.22
C MET A 47 7.99 -9.19 -6.70
N GLU A 48 8.19 -9.20 -5.39
CA GLU A 48 9.26 -9.94 -4.71
C GLU A 48 9.05 -11.45 -4.81
N GLY A 49 7.85 -11.92 -4.48
CA GLY A 49 7.55 -13.36 -4.48
C GLY A 49 7.62 -14.00 -5.86
N ALA A 50 7.33 -13.25 -6.91
CA ALA A 50 7.43 -13.68 -8.29
C ALA A 50 8.84 -13.49 -8.92
N GLY A 51 9.77 -12.83 -8.20
CA GLY A 51 11.12 -12.53 -8.69
C GLY A 51 11.20 -11.43 -9.74
N TRP A 52 10.13 -10.60 -9.85
CA TRP A 52 10.07 -9.55 -10.88
C TRP A 52 10.97 -8.36 -10.58
N THR A 53 11.30 -8.15 -9.32
CA THR A 53 12.28 -7.15 -8.89
C THR A 53 13.68 -7.51 -9.35
N ASP A 54 14.11 -8.76 -9.16
CA ASP A 54 15.39 -9.28 -9.65
C ASP A 54 15.46 -9.20 -11.20
N GLU A 55 14.39 -9.62 -11.89
CA GLU A 55 14.29 -9.52 -13.36
C GLU A 55 14.42 -8.08 -13.86
N ALA A 56 14.02 -7.10 -13.06
CA ALA A 56 14.09 -5.67 -13.36
C ALA A 56 15.42 -5.01 -12.92
N GLY A 57 16.41 -5.79 -12.42
CA GLY A 57 17.68 -5.28 -11.93
C GLY A 57 17.57 -4.54 -10.59
N LEU A 58 16.58 -4.89 -9.76
CA LEU A 58 16.34 -4.30 -8.45
C LEU A 58 16.61 -5.32 -7.35
N ASP A 59 17.40 -4.93 -6.35
CA ASP A 59 17.61 -5.68 -5.11
C ASP A 59 16.93 -4.90 -3.96
N LEU A 60 15.81 -5.44 -3.42
CA LEU A 60 15.03 -4.74 -2.41
C LEU A 60 15.37 -5.27 -1.01
N GLU A 61 16.06 -4.46 -0.20
CA GLU A 61 16.30 -4.76 1.21
C GLU A 61 15.08 -4.40 2.06
N LEU A 62 14.28 -5.42 2.41
CA LEU A 62 12.98 -5.25 3.03
C LEU A 62 13.04 -5.09 4.56
N THR A 63 12.63 -3.93 5.08
CA THR A 63 12.47 -3.68 6.52
C THR A 63 11.00 -3.63 6.93
N ARG A 64 10.62 -4.54 7.85
CA ARG A 64 9.26 -4.69 8.35
C ARG A 64 8.94 -3.74 9.50
N PHE A 65 7.79 -3.05 9.40
CA PHE A 65 7.25 -2.16 10.44
C PHE A 65 5.89 -2.62 10.96
N SER A 66 5.56 -2.21 12.18
CA SER A 66 4.27 -2.49 12.82
C SER A 66 3.20 -1.42 12.53
N SER A 67 3.59 -0.26 12.02
CA SER A 67 2.69 0.86 11.71
C SER A 67 3.36 1.88 10.78
N GLY A 68 2.55 2.64 10.01
CA GLY A 68 3.04 3.71 9.16
C GLY A 68 3.79 4.83 9.91
N PRO A 69 3.30 5.33 11.07
CA PRO A 69 4.04 6.31 11.87
C PRO A 69 5.43 5.82 12.33
N ALA A 70 5.60 4.53 12.61
CA ALA A 70 6.93 3.98 12.92
C ALA A 70 7.87 4.01 11.70
N MET A 71 7.34 3.78 10.50
CA MET A 71 8.08 3.87 9.24
C MET A 71 8.53 5.31 8.95
N VAL A 72 7.68 6.32 9.24
CA VAL A 72 8.02 7.74 9.09
C VAL A 72 9.26 8.13 9.91
N GLN A 73 9.45 7.55 11.10
CA GLN A 73 10.64 7.80 11.93
C GLN A 73 11.91 7.22 11.29
N ALA A 74 11.84 6.02 10.73
CA ALA A 74 12.96 5.40 10.01
C ALA A 74 13.31 6.19 8.73
N LEU A 75 12.29 6.62 7.99
CA LEU A 75 12.43 7.46 6.81
C LEU A 75 13.11 8.80 7.12
N ALA A 76 12.67 9.48 8.18
CA ALA A 76 13.26 10.75 8.62
C ALA A 76 14.74 10.62 9.03
N SER A 77 15.17 9.43 9.43
CA SER A 77 16.59 9.13 9.76
C SER A 77 17.43 8.73 8.53
N GLY A 78 16.85 8.71 7.33
CA GLY A 78 17.55 8.36 6.09
C GLY A 78 17.82 6.87 5.88
N LYS A 79 17.10 6.00 6.60
CA LYS A 79 17.27 4.53 6.55
C LYS A 79 16.41 3.84 5.50
N LEU A 80 15.55 4.57 4.82
CA LEU A 80 14.64 4.02 3.81
C LEU A 80 14.69 4.89 2.57
N ASP A 81 14.65 4.25 1.43
CA ASP A 81 14.59 4.85 0.10
C ASP A 81 13.17 4.81 -0.44
N VAL A 82 12.49 3.69 -0.25
CA VAL A 82 11.14 3.39 -0.74
C VAL A 82 10.24 3.00 0.42
N MET A 83 9.00 3.43 0.38
CA MET A 83 7.99 3.10 1.38
C MET A 83 6.71 2.61 0.73
N ASN A 84 6.26 1.42 1.18
CA ASN A 84 4.93 0.91 0.91
C ASN A 84 4.08 1.07 2.18
N PHE A 85 3.30 2.13 2.25
CA PHE A 85 2.55 2.50 3.47
C PHE A 85 1.31 3.35 3.15
N GLY A 86 0.54 3.71 4.19
CA GLY A 86 -0.65 4.53 4.00
C GLY A 86 -0.35 5.98 3.61
N ILE A 87 -1.24 6.60 2.84
CA ILE A 87 -1.15 8.01 2.43
C ILE A 87 -1.10 8.97 3.64
N GLY A 88 -1.80 8.64 4.75
CA GLY A 88 -1.77 9.46 5.97
C GLY A 88 -0.35 9.65 6.51
N PRO A 89 0.42 8.59 6.78
CA PRO A 89 1.84 8.69 7.11
C PRO A 89 2.69 9.41 6.07
N ALA A 90 2.42 9.26 4.77
CA ALA A 90 3.12 10.00 3.71
C ALA A 90 2.91 11.50 3.85
N MET A 91 1.67 11.94 4.08
CA MET A 91 1.36 13.36 4.36
C MET A 91 2.07 13.88 5.60
N VAL A 92 2.11 13.09 6.68
CA VAL A 92 2.82 13.47 7.91
C VAL A 92 4.32 13.58 7.67
N ALA A 93 4.93 12.67 6.93
CA ALA A 93 6.36 12.73 6.58
C ALA A 93 6.66 14.00 5.77
N ARG A 94 5.90 14.27 4.71
CA ARG A 94 6.07 15.46 3.86
C ARG A 94 5.89 16.76 4.64
N ALA A 95 4.84 16.87 5.47
CA ALA A 95 4.58 18.03 6.33
C ALA A 95 5.69 18.29 7.36
N ASN A 96 6.42 17.26 7.77
CA ASN A 96 7.58 17.37 8.64
C ASN A 96 8.90 17.67 7.89
N GLY A 97 8.83 17.87 6.57
CA GLY A 97 9.95 18.25 5.73
C GLY A 97 10.77 17.09 5.20
N VAL A 98 10.26 15.86 5.27
CA VAL A 98 10.92 14.72 4.62
C VAL A 98 10.65 14.79 3.11
N PRO A 99 11.70 14.86 2.26
CA PRO A 99 11.55 15.02 0.82
C PRO A 99 11.19 13.67 0.18
N ILE A 100 9.90 13.41 0.03
CA ILE A 100 9.33 12.21 -0.61
C ILE A 100 8.33 12.58 -1.68
N LYS A 101 8.16 11.69 -2.65
CA LYS A 101 7.12 11.71 -3.67
C LYS A 101 6.30 10.43 -3.63
N VAL A 102 4.99 10.54 -3.77
CA VAL A 102 4.10 9.43 -4.07
C VAL A 102 4.06 9.25 -5.58
N LEU A 103 4.46 8.07 -6.04
CA LEU A 103 4.59 7.76 -7.48
C LEU A 103 3.46 6.88 -8.00
N ALA A 104 2.88 6.06 -7.12
CA ALA A 104 1.74 5.21 -7.47
C ALA A 104 0.81 5.04 -6.26
N ALA A 105 -0.46 4.83 -6.54
CA ALA A 105 -1.41 4.29 -5.58
C ALA A 105 -1.17 2.78 -5.41
N SER A 106 -1.70 2.18 -4.35
CA SER A 106 -1.70 0.73 -4.18
C SER A 106 -3.12 0.20 -4.00
N ILE A 107 -3.98 0.96 -3.33
CA ILE A 107 -5.35 0.55 -3.00
C ILE A 107 -6.18 1.76 -2.57
N GLN A 108 -7.48 1.70 -2.80
CA GLN A 108 -8.47 2.64 -2.23
C GLN A 108 -9.54 1.90 -1.44
N GLU A 109 -10.29 2.62 -0.58
CA GLU A 109 -11.45 2.11 0.17
C GLU A 109 -11.15 0.85 0.99
N GLN A 110 -9.91 0.72 1.45
CA GLN A 110 -9.37 -0.47 2.11
C GLN A 110 -9.83 -0.67 3.56
N ILE A 111 -10.43 0.36 4.19
CA ILE A 111 -10.78 0.30 5.60
C ILE A 111 -12.19 -0.26 5.77
N GLY A 112 -12.34 -1.16 6.75
CA GLY A 112 -13.65 -1.61 7.23
C GLY A 112 -13.75 -1.45 8.73
N LEU A 113 -14.94 -1.16 9.22
CA LEU A 113 -15.29 -1.29 10.62
C LEU A 113 -15.91 -2.66 10.83
N ILE A 114 -15.20 -3.53 11.54
CA ILE A 114 -15.70 -4.84 11.93
C ILE A 114 -16.11 -4.81 13.40
N ALA A 115 -17.34 -5.13 13.70
CA ALA A 115 -17.90 -5.24 15.04
C ALA A 115 -18.17 -6.70 15.39
N ARG A 116 -18.25 -7.02 16.70
CA ARG A 116 -18.57 -8.36 17.22
C ARG A 116 -19.56 -8.31 18.38
N GLY A 117 -20.19 -9.46 18.64
CA GLY A 117 -21.09 -9.64 19.79
C GLY A 117 -22.20 -8.57 19.82
N GLU A 118 -22.47 -8.04 21.00
CA GLU A 118 -23.58 -7.10 21.22
C GLU A 118 -23.50 -5.83 20.35
N LEU A 119 -22.28 -5.36 20.01
CA LEU A 119 -22.15 -4.22 19.12
C LEU A 119 -22.53 -4.59 17.68
N ALA A 120 -22.11 -5.75 17.20
CA ALA A 120 -22.52 -6.24 15.88
C ALA A 120 -24.06 -6.41 15.79
N ASN A 121 -24.68 -6.94 16.85
CA ASN A 121 -26.12 -7.08 16.93
C ASN A 121 -26.83 -5.72 16.94
N ALA A 122 -26.28 -4.71 17.61
CA ALA A 122 -26.84 -3.36 17.66
C ALA A 122 -26.88 -2.68 16.27
N PHE A 123 -25.97 -3.04 15.36
CA PHE A 123 -26.00 -2.55 13.98
C PHE A 123 -27.07 -3.21 13.10
N GLU A 124 -27.70 -4.31 13.53
CA GLU A 124 -28.75 -4.96 12.75
C GLU A 124 -30.01 -4.09 12.67
N GLY A 125 -30.28 -3.55 11.48
CA GLY A 125 -31.46 -2.73 11.22
C GLY A 125 -31.42 -1.31 11.79
N ASN A 126 -30.30 -0.88 12.38
CA ASN A 126 -30.10 0.45 12.91
C ASN A 126 -29.07 1.24 12.08
N ASP A 127 -29.24 2.55 12.04
CA ASP A 127 -28.16 3.42 11.60
C ASP A 127 -27.01 3.43 12.64
N PRO A 128 -25.80 3.82 12.24
CA PRO A 128 -24.63 3.76 13.11
C PRO A 128 -24.77 4.54 14.43
N ALA A 129 -25.40 5.71 14.43
CA ALA A 129 -25.57 6.50 15.64
C ALA A 129 -26.51 5.80 16.63
N ALA A 130 -27.63 5.27 16.14
CA ALA A 130 -28.59 4.49 16.93
C ALA A 130 -27.93 3.20 17.48
N ALA A 131 -27.12 2.49 16.68
CA ALA A 131 -26.42 1.29 17.12
C ALA A 131 -25.44 1.58 18.28
N ILE A 132 -24.64 2.64 18.17
CA ILE A 132 -23.70 3.07 19.22
C ILE A 132 -24.45 3.50 20.48
N ALA A 133 -25.56 4.22 20.35
CA ALA A 133 -26.40 4.63 21.48
C ALA A 133 -27.05 3.42 22.16
N GLN A 134 -27.63 2.51 21.41
CA GLN A 134 -28.24 1.27 21.94
C GLN A 134 -27.21 0.41 22.69
N PHE A 135 -26.01 0.24 22.12
CA PHE A 135 -24.95 -0.52 22.81
C PHE A 135 -24.59 0.18 24.14
N THR A 136 -24.43 1.51 24.13
CA THR A 136 -24.06 2.27 25.32
C THR A 136 -25.12 2.15 26.41
N GLU A 137 -26.40 2.22 26.06
CA GLU A 137 -27.52 2.06 27.00
C GLU A 137 -27.57 0.64 27.57
N THR A 138 -27.47 -0.39 26.72
CA THR A 138 -27.61 -1.80 27.14
C THR A 138 -26.42 -2.32 27.91
N GLN A 139 -25.20 -1.88 27.55
CA GLN A 139 -23.98 -2.34 28.20
C GLN A 139 -23.49 -1.42 29.33
N GLY A 140 -24.09 -0.23 29.50
CA GLY A 140 -23.68 0.75 30.50
C GLY A 140 -22.29 1.34 30.31
N ARG A 141 -21.73 1.23 29.10
CA ARG A 141 -20.40 1.72 28.72
C ARG A 141 -20.32 2.06 27.23
N LYS A 142 -19.39 2.91 26.86
CA LYS A 142 -19.07 3.18 25.45
C LYS A 142 -18.48 1.95 24.76
N PRO A 143 -18.73 1.74 23.44
CA PRO A 143 -18.05 0.70 22.68
C PRO A 143 -16.56 1.00 22.58
N LYS A 144 -15.72 -0.03 22.76
CA LYS A 144 -14.26 0.06 22.55
C LYS A 144 -13.94 -0.30 21.11
N ILE A 145 -13.35 0.63 20.36
CA ILE A 145 -12.95 0.43 18.97
C ILE A 145 -11.44 0.47 18.84
N ALA A 146 -10.84 -0.66 18.48
CA ALA A 146 -9.42 -0.73 18.18
C ALA A 146 -9.14 -0.12 16.80
N THR A 147 -8.00 0.53 16.66
CA THR A 147 -7.51 1.00 15.37
C THR A 147 -5.98 1.18 15.41
N PHE A 148 -5.39 1.60 14.29
CA PHE A 148 -3.96 1.85 14.20
C PHE A 148 -3.59 3.20 14.85
N PRO A 149 -2.28 3.49 15.08
CA PRO A 149 -1.87 4.73 15.75
C PRO A 149 -2.34 6.01 15.03
N ASN A 150 -2.38 7.10 15.79
CA ASN A 150 -2.72 8.42 15.29
C ASN A 150 -1.91 8.78 14.02
N GLY A 151 -2.56 9.38 13.03
CA GLY A 151 -1.96 9.71 11.74
C GLY A 151 -1.94 8.56 10.73
N SER A 152 -2.34 7.34 11.12
CA SER A 152 -2.58 6.24 10.18
C SER A 152 -3.90 6.40 9.42
N VAL A 153 -4.02 5.73 8.27
CA VAL A 153 -5.28 5.73 7.50
C VAL A 153 -6.45 5.15 8.30
N PRO A 154 -6.35 3.98 8.97
CA PRO A 154 -7.48 3.43 9.74
C PRO A 154 -7.97 4.35 10.85
N TYR A 155 -7.06 5.04 11.57
CA TYR A 155 -7.44 6.01 12.60
C TYR A 155 -8.17 7.21 12.00
N THR A 156 -7.64 7.75 10.91
CA THR A 156 -8.20 8.93 10.25
C THR A 156 -9.59 8.64 9.69
N VAL A 157 -9.75 7.49 9.04
CA VAL A 157 -11.03 7.06 8.45
C VAL A 157 -12.08 6.79 9.53
N LEU A 158 -11.71 6.14 10.65
CA LEU A 158 -12.62 5.97 11.79
C LEU A 158 -13.14 7.30 12.33
N ARG A 159 -12.22 8.26 12.55
CA ARG A 159 -12.57 9.57 13.06
C ARG A 159 -13.45 10.35 12.08
N TYR A 160 -13.10 10.32 10.79
CA TYR A 160 -13.89 10.94 9.73
C TYR A 160 -15.31 10.35 9.68
N TRP A 161 -15.41 9.02 9.72
CA TRP A 161 -16.70 8.34 9.73
C TRP A 161 -17.57 8.77 10.92
N LEU A 162 -17.02 8.72 12.13
CA LEU A 162 -17.75 9.13 13.33
C LEU A 162 -18.22 10.58 13.25
N GLU A 163 -17.33 11.51 12.90
CA GLU A 163 -17.58 12.94 12.99
C GLU A 163 -18.34 13.51 11.79
N GLU A 164 -18.03 13.06 10.56
CA GLU A 164 -18.58 13.64 9.34
C GLU A 164 -19.74 12.83 8.74
N GLN A 165 -19.70 11.50 8.85
CA GLN A 165 -20.73 10.63 8.25
C GLN A 165 -21.83 10.29 9.26
N VAL A 166 -21.47 9.96 10.49
CA VAL A 166 -22.40 9.55 11.53
C VAL A 166 -22.90 10.75 12.36
N GLY A 167 -22.12 11.83 12.42
CA GLY A 167 -22.45 13.03 13.18
C GLY A 167 -22.29 12.89 14.70
N LEU A 168 -21.39 12.01 15.12
CA LEU A 168 -21.04 11.79 16.53
C LEU A 168 -19.66 12.38 16.84
N ASP A 169 -19.51 12.92 18.04
CA ASP A 169 -18.17 13.26 18.54
C ASP A 169 -17.32 11.99 18.71
N ALA A 170 -16.01 12.12 18.52
CA ALA A 170 -15.09 10.98 18.68
C ALA A 170 -15.14 10.33 20.07
N ASP A 171 -15.59 11.06 21.07
CA ASP A 171 -15.74 10.59 22.43
C ASP A 171 -17.00 9.76 22.66
N ALA A 172 -17.90 9.61 21.65
CA ALA A 172 -19.03 8.67 21.71
C ALA A 172 -18.54 7.20 21.84
N VAL A 173 -17.29 6.93 21.50
CA VAL A 173 -16.66 5.61 21.58
C VAL A 173 -15.30 5.71 22.28
N ASP A 174 -14.80 4.59 22.83
CA ASP A 174 -13.46 4.48 23.38
C ASP A 174 -12.49 4.02 22.27
N ILE A 175 -11.75 4.94 21.63
CA ILE A 175 -10.77 4.60 20.60
C ILE A 175 -9.47 4.12 21.24
N VAL A 176 -9.07 2.87 20.95
CA VAL A 176 -7.83 2.24 21.44
C VAL A 176 -6.86 2.04 20.29
N THR A 177 -5.71 2.72 20.32
CA THR A 177 -4.73 2.66 19.23
C THR A 177 -3.63 1.65 19.50
N MET A 178 -3.32 0.80 18.49
CA MET A 178 -2.28 -0.23 18.58
C MET A 178 -1.80 -0.66 17.18
N GLY A 179 -0.70 -1.42 17.10
CA GLY A 179 -0.23 -1.98 15.82
C GLY A 179 -1.13 -3.10 15.29
N ALA A 180 -1.08 -3.34 13.97
CA ALA A 180 -1.96 -4.25 13.23
C ALA A 180 -2.18 -5.63 13.90
N SER A 181 -1.11 -6.32 14.26
CA SER A 181 -1.21 -7.65 14.89
C SER A 181 -1.93 -7.61 16.25
N ARG A 182 -1.81 -6.52 17.00
CA ARG A 182 -2.52 -6.34 18.27
C ARG A 182 -4.00 -6.03 18.07
N VAL A 183 -4.35 -5.27 17.02
CA VAL A 183 -5.76 -5.03 16.65
C VAL A 183 -6.46 -6.37 16.42
N GLN A 184 -5.88 -7.24 15.59
CA GLN A 184 -6.42 -8.57 15.33
C GLN A 184 -6.56 -9.41 16.60
N GLN A 185 -5.51 -9.46 17.43
CA GLN A 185 -5.52 -10.23 18.69
C GLN A 185 -6.58 -9.72 19.66
N SER A 186 -6.68 -8.39 19.83
CA SER A 186 -7.64 -7.78 20.75
C SER A 186 -9.07 -8.04 20.32
N LEU A 187 -9.36 -8.01 19.03
CA LEU A 187 -10.68 -8.29 18.49
C LEU A 187 -11.05 -9.77 18.70
N LEU A 188 -10.17 -10.70 18.31
CA LEU A 188 -10.39 -12.14 18.49
C LEU A 188 -10.52 -12.56 19.97
N ALA A 189 -9.80 -11.87 20.87
CA ALA A 189 -9.88 -12.12 22.31
C ALA A 189 -11.12 -11.48 22.99
N GLY A 190 -11.92 -10.69 22.26
CA GLY A 190 -13.05 -9.94 22.84
C GLY A 190 -12.64 -8.82 23.78
N ALA A 191 -11.40 -8.33 23.68
CA ALA A 191 -10.91 -7.21 24.49
C ALA A 191 -11.43 -5.85 23.97
N VAL A 192 -11.93 -5.81 22.75
CA VAL A 192 -12.56 -4.68 22.08
C VAL A 192 -13.85 -5.14 21.41
N ASP A 193 -14.79 -4.22 21.21
CA ASP A 193 -16.10 -4.51 20.62
C ASP A 193 -16.10 -4.39 19.09
N ALA A 194 -15.17 -3.58 18.56
CA ALA A 194 -14.98 -3.39 17.14
C ALA A 194 -13.54 -3.04 16.80
N ALA A 195 -13.22 -3.04 15.51
CA ALA A 195 -11.98 -2.49 15.00
C ALA A 195 -12.20 -1.79 13.65
N SER A 196 -11.65 -0.59 13.51
CA SER A 196 -11.41 0.04 12.21
C SER A 196 -10.06 -0.45 11.71
N THR A 197 -10.09 -1.30 10.69
CA THR A 197 -8.94 -2.05 10.24
C THR A 197 -9.03 -2.38 8.74
N LEU A 198 -8.21 -3.28 8.26
CA LEU A 198 -8.03 -3.60 6.84
C LEU A 198 -7.71 -5.10 6.67
N GLU A 199 -7.65 -5.56 5.42
CA GLU A 199 -7.28 -6.95 5.11
C GLU A 199 -5.80 -7.25 5.44
N PRO A 200 -5.45 -8.47 5.88
CA PRO A 200 -6.33 -9.66 6.01
C PRO A 200 -7.08 -9.74 7.36
N ILE A 201 -7.01 -8.72 8.22
CA ILE A 201 -7.59 -8.78 9.56
C ILE A 201 -9.12 -8.96 9.50
N LEU A 202 -9.79 -8.27 8.57
CA LEU A 202 -11.23 -8.38 8.37
C LEU A 202 -11.62 -9.83 8.07
N SER A 203 -11.02 -10.44 7.05
CA SER A 203 -11.29 -11.82 6.64
C SER A 203 -10.94 -12.85 7.72
N VAL A 204 -9.76 -12.71 8.36
CA VAL A 204 -9.34 -13.63 9.44
C VAL A 204 -10.29 -13.58 10.63
N VAL A 205 -10.77 -12.39 11.00
CA VAL A 205 -11.71 -12.25 12.12
C VAL A 205 -13.07 -12.85 11.76
N GLN A 206 -13.61 -12.56 10.58
CA GLN A 206 -14.89 -13.14 10.13
C GLN A 206 -14.85 -14.66 10.04
N GLN A 207 -13.71 -15.23 9.62
CA GLN A 207 -13.53 -16.68 9.57
C GLN A 207 -13.51 -17.33 10.96
N ARG A 208 -12.91 -16.66 11.96
CA ARG A 208 -12.71 -17.21 13.31
C ARG A 208 -13.78 -16.86 14.32
N ASP A 209 -14.52 -15.81 14.08
CA ASP A 209 -15.62 -15.32 14.91
C ASP A 209 -16.89 -15.15 14.05
N PRO A 210 -17.79 -16.15 14.04
CA PRO A 210 -19.02 -16.09 13.25
C PRO A 210 -19.96 -14.92 13.62
N ASP A 211 -19.81 -14.36 14.83
CA ASP A 211 -20.60 -13.21 15.29
C ASP A 211 -19.99 -11.87 14.86
N ALA A 212 -18.78 -11.89 14.28
CA ALA A 212 -18.14 -10.69 13.79
C ALA A 212 -18.64 -10.31 12.39
N ARG A 213 -18.98 -9.03 12.20
CA ARG A 213 -19.51 -8.48 10.94
C ARG A 213 -18.84 -7.17 10.57
N VAL A 214 -18.58 -6.99 9.29
CA VAL A 214 -18.19 -5.67 8.75
C VAL A 214 -19.45 -4.82 8.67
N VAL A 215 -19.51 -3.78 9.50
CA VAL A 215 -20.68 -2.91 9.68
C VAL A 215 -20.59 -1.58 8.94
N ALA A 216 -19.37 -1.20 8.49
CA ALA A 216 -19.14 -0.10 7.56
C ALA A 216 -17.90 -0.40 6.70
N ARG A 217 -17.91 0.05 5.44
CA ARG A 217 -16.82 -0.15 4.49
C ARG A 217 -16.20 1.16 4.09
N GLY A 218 -15.05 1.12 3.41
CA GLY A 218 -14.23 2.29 3.07
C GLY A 218 -15.01 3.43 2.43
N ASN A 219 -15.84 3.15 1.42
CA ASN A 219 -16.65 4.17 0.76
C ASN A 219 -17.74 4.76 1.66
N ASP A 220 -18.33 3.95 2.56
CA ASP A 220 -19.32 4.44 3.54
C ASP A 220 -18.64 5.33 4.60
N MET A 221 -17.38 5.02 4.91
CA MET A 221 -16.63 5.70 5.97
C MET A 221 -15.98 7.01 5.50
N LEU A 222 -15.40 7.02 4.31
CA LEU A 222 -14.83 8.18 3.63
C LEU A 222 -14.88 7.92 2.13
N PRO A 223 -15.76 8.59 1.36
CA PRO A 223 -15.89 8.38 -0.07
C PRO A 223 -14.56 8.52 -0.81
N HIS A 224 -14.26 7.59 -1.70
CA HIS A 224 -12.99 7.50 -2.45
C HIS A 224 -11.75 7.44 -1.54
N GLN A 225 -11.89 6.83 -0.37
CA GLN A 225 -10.87 6.78 0.67
C GLN A 225 -9.50 6.37 0.09
N PRO A 226 -8.48 7.29 0.15
CA PRO A 226 -7.13 6.97 -0.30
C PRO A 226 -6.48 6.00 0.70
N GLY A 227 -5.84 4.97 0.17
CA GLY A 227 -5.30 3.88 0.96
C GLY A 227 -3.78 3.91 1.12
N ALA A 228 -3.15 2.79 0.76
CA ALA A 228 -1.70 2.67 0.69
C ALA A 228 -1.17 3.22 -0.64
N VAL A 229 0.11 3.58 -0.63
CA VAL A 229 0.84 4.17 -1.74
C VAL A 229 2.27 3.64 -1.80
N LEU A 230 2.86 3.68 -2.98
CA LEU A 230 4.28 3.59 -3.23
C LEU A 230 4.86 5.01 -3.19
N ALA A 231 5.74 5.28 -2.23
CA ALA A 231 6.43 6.55 -2.11
C ALA A 231 7.94 6.36 -2.07
N VAL A 232 8.67 7.32 -2.63
CA VAL A 232 10.13 7.28 -2.80
C VAL A 232 10.74 8.59 -2.31
N ARG A 233 11.96 8.55 -1.77
CA ARG A 233 12.73 9.77 -1.45
C ARG A 233 13.09 10.51 -2.74
N GLU A 234 12.97 11.84 -2.74
CA GLU A 234 13.31 12.67 -3.90
C GLU A 234 14.75 12.45 -4.37
N ALA A 235 15.71 12.32 -3.45
CA ALA A 235 17.11 12.07 -3.80
C ALA A 235 17.29 10.72 -4.54
N VAL A 236 16.58 9.67 -4.14
CA VAL A 236 16.65 8.34 -4.80
C VAL A 236 16.02 8.39 -6.20
N LEU A 237 14.94 9.15 -6.35
CA LEU A 237 14.31 9.37 -7.66
C LEU A 237 15.25 10.14 -8.62
N GLU A 238 16.02 11.09 -8.09
CA GLU A 238 17.01 11.85 -8.88
C GLU A 238 18.26 11.02 -9.20
N GLU A 239 18.74 10.19 -8.27
CA GLU A 239 19.96 9.39 -8.42
C GLU A 239 19.74 8.14 -9.27
N HIS A 240 18.54 7.50 -9.18
CA HIS A 240 18.22 6.23 -9.82
C HIS A 240 16.89 6.27 -10.60
N PRO A 241 16.68 7.22 -11.52
CA PRO A 241 15.37 7.40 -12.18
C PRO A 241 14.91 6.16 -12.97
N GLU A 242 15.82 5.44 -13.62
CA GLU A 242 15.51 4.23 -14.40
C GLU A 242 15.08 3.07 -13.48
N ALA A 243 15.78 2.90 -12.34
CA ALA A 243 15.43 1.88 -11.35
C ALA A 243 14.05 2.16 -10.72
N ILE A 244 13.75 3.44 -10.43
CA ILE A 244 12.45 3.83 -9.89
C ILE A 244 11.34 3.67 -10.94
N GLN A 245 11.60 3.97 -12.21
CA GLN A 245 10.63 3.69 -13.28
C GLN A 245 10.37 2.18 -13.42
N ALA A 246 11.42 1.35 -13.34
CA ALA A 246 11.29 -0.10 -13.34
C ALA A 246 10.46 -0.60 -12.14
N LEU A 247 10.70 -0.06 -10.93
CA LEU A 247 9.92 -0.37 -9.72
C LEU A 247 8.44 -0.05 -9.90
N VAL A 248 8.10 1.13 -10.45
CA VAL A 248 6.72 1.53 -10.72
C VAL A 248 6.10 0.62 -11.80
N ALA A 249 6.85 0.22 -12.82
CA ALA A 249 6.37 -0.72 -13.83
C ALA A 249 6.01 -2.10 -13.23
N GLN A 250 6.86 -2.64 -12.34
CA GLN A 250 6.53 -3.89 -11.64
C GLN A 250 5.34 -3.71 -10.67
N HIS A 251 5.20 -2.55 -10.04
CA HIS A 251 4.05 -2.22 -9.21
C HIS A 251 2.73 -2.22 -10.01
N VAL A 252 2.72 -1.63 -11.21
CA VAL A 252 1.58 -1.68 -12.14
C VAL A 252 1.26 -3.13 -12.52
N ARG A 253 2.26 -3.90 -12.95
CA ARG A 253 2.11 -5.32 -13.31
C ARG A 253 1.55 -6.15 -12.15
N ALA A 254 2.01 -5.89 -10.92
CA ALA A 254 1.51 -6.57 -9.72
C ALA A 254 0.07 -6.18 -9.38
N THR A 255 -0.31 -4.91 -9.62
CA THR A 255 -1.69 -4.45 -9.47
C THR A 255 -2.61 -5.20 -10.44
N GLU A 256 -2.24 -5.32 -11.71
CA GLU A 256 -3.00 -6.08 -12.70
C GLU A 256 -3.22 -7.55 -12.29
N MET A 257 -2.19 -8.20 -11.72
CA MET A 257 -2.34 -9.57 -11.20
C MET A 257 -3.31 -9.63 -10.01
N LEU A 258 -3.22 -8.68 -9.07
CA LEU A 258 -4.10 -8.63 -7.90
C LEU A 258 -5.56 -8.40 -8.26
N GLU A 259 -5.82 -7.61 -9.32
CA GLU A 259 -7.17 -7.33 -9.82
C GLU A 259 -7.76 -8.49 -10.62
N ASN A 260 -6.97 -9.10 -11.51
CA ASN A 260 -7.47 -10.05 -12.49
C ASN A 260 -7.32 -11.50 -12.06
N ASP A 261 -6.31 -11.84 -11.24
CA ASP A 261 -6.05 -13.21 -10.77
C ASP A 261 -5.53 -13.23 -9.32
N PRO A 262 -6.37 -12.85 -8.33
CA PRO A 262 -5.98 -12.86 -6.92
C PRO A 262 -5.57 -14.25 -6.41
N ALA A 263 -6.04 -15.33 -7.04
CA ALA A 263 -5.65 -16.69 -6.69
C ALA A 263 -4.18 -16.97 -7.07
N GLN A 264 -3.72 -16.45 -8.20
CA GLN A 264 -2.30 -16.54 -8.60
C GLN A 264 -1.41 -15.68 -7.69
N ALA A 265 -1.89 -14.54 -7.21
CA ALA A 265 -1.16 -13.65 -6.31
C ALA A 265 -1.05 -14.21 -4.87
N ALA A 266 -2.04 -14.98 -4.42
CA ALA A 266 -2.17 -15.42 -3.03
C ALA A 266 -0.94 -16.15 -2.47
N PRO A 267 -0.29 -17.10 -3.16
CA PRO A 267 0.92 -17.77 -2.66
C PRO A 267 2.05 -16.78 -2.33
N TYR A 268 2.29 -15.80 -3.19
CA TYR A 268 3.33 -14.77 -2.99
C TYR A 268 3.00 -13.90 -1.78
N VAL A 269 1.78 -13.39 -1.71
CA VAL A 269 1.32 -12.53 -0.62
C VAL A 269 1.39 -13.25 0.73
N ARG A 270 1.01 -14.53 0.78
CA ARG A 270 1.01 -15.35 1.99
C ARG A 270 2.38 -15.46 2.67
N GLU A 271 3.46 -15.50 1.89
CA GLU A 271 4.82 -15.55 2.44
C GLU A 271 5.12 -14.35 3.35
N PHE A 272 4.64 -13.16 2.99
CA PHE A 272 4.92 -11.91 3.69
C PHE A 272 3.93 -11.62 4.83
N VAL A 273 2.64 -11.96 4.67
CA VAL A 273 1.65 -11.69 5.73
C VAL A 273 1.63 -12.75 6.83
N GLY A 274 2.29 -13.89 6.62
CA GLY A 274 2.50 -14.91 7.64
C GLY A 274 1.94 -16.30 7.29
N LYS A 275 2.62 -17.04 6.46
CA LYS A 275 2.22 -18.37 5.96
C LYS A 275 1.89 -19.44 7.01
N ARG A 276 2.33 -19.25 8.26
CA ARG A 276 2.00 -20.14 9.38
C ARG A 276 0.71 -19.75 10.10
N LEU A 277 0.20 -18.55 9.85
CA LEU A 277 -0.92 -17.96 10.59
C LEU A 277 -2.20 -17.90 9.77
N ILE A 278 -2.07 -17.90 8.44
CA ILE A 278 -3.16 -17.76 7.49
C ILE A 278 -2.97 -18.77 6.34
N ASP A 279 -4.05 -19.47 5.98
CA ASP A 279 -4.04 -20.35 4.82
C ASP A 279 -4.23 -19.58 3.52
N GLU A 280 -3.96 -20.24 2.39
CA GLU A 280 -4.01 -19.61 1.07
C GLU A 280 -5.43 -19.27 0.64
N GLU A 281 -6.41 -20.08 1.03
CA GLU A 281 -7.82 -19.82 0.75
C GLU A 281 -8.28 -18.52 1.42
N THR A 282 -7.92 -18.31 2.69
CA THR A 282 -8.22 -17.07 3.41
C THR A 282 -7.50 -15.87 2.79
N VAL A 283 -6.25 -16.03 2.31
CA VAL A 283 -5.54 -14.95 1.61
C VAL A 283 -6.24 -14.63 0.29
N THR A 284 -6.61 -15.63 -0.51
CA THR A 284 -7.34 -15.44 -1.77
C THR A 284 -8.67 -14.73 -1.54
N ALA A 285 -9.42 -15.16 -0.53
CA ALA A 285 -10.69 -14.51 -0.15
C ALA A 285 -10.48 -13.05 0.27
N ALA A 286 -9.41 -12.78 1.04
CA ALA A 286 -9.07 -11.43 1.46
C ALA A 286 -8.62 -10.54 0.30
N LEU A 287 -7.85 -11.07 -0.65
CA LEU A 287 -7.44 -10.35 -1.88
C LEU A 287 -8.64 -10.01 -2.77
N SER A 288 -9.67 -10.86 -2.76
CA SER A 288 -10.91 -10.69 -3.54
C SER A 288 -12.01 -9.95 -2.76
N SER A 289 -11.72 -9.48 -1.54
CA SER A 289 -12.73 -8.84 -0.70
C SER A 289 -13.10 -7.44 -1.24
N PRO A 290 -14.31 -6.93 -0.92
CA PRO A 290 -14.69 -5.57 -1.28
C PRO A 290 -13.81 -4.47 -0.65
N SER A 291 -12.96 -4.82 0.32
CA SER A 291 -11.98 -3.93 0.94
C SER A 291 -10.58 -4.05 0.30
N SER A 292 -10.45 -4.79 -0.80
CA SER A 292 -9.22 -5.00 -1.57
C SER A 292 -9.35 -4.41 -2.97
N ASN A 293 -9.68 -3.12 -3.03
CA ASN A 293 -9.86 -2.37 -4.26
C ASN A 293 -8.48 -1.83 -4.71
N TYR A 294 -7.69 -2.69 -5.35
CA TYR A 294 -6.33 -2.36 -5.82
C TYR A 294 -6.39 -1.40 -7.00
N LEU A 295 -5.40 -0.54 -7.10
CA LEU A 295 -5.17 0.36 -8.24
C LEU A 295 -3.73 0.88 -8.19
N ALA A 296 -3.16 1.19 -9.35
CA ALA A 296 -1.82 1.79 -9.43
C ALA A 296 -1.86 3.30 -9.74
N ASP A 297 -2.93 3.79 -10.38
CA ASP A 297 -3.05 5.17 -10.83
C ASP A 297 -3.10 6.16 -9.65
N PRO A 298 -2.06 7.00 -9.48
CA PRO A 298 -2.02 7.97 -8.40
C PRO A 298 -3.05 9.11 -8.56
N HIS A 299 -3.49 9.42 -9.79
CA HIS A 299 -4.46 10.50 -10.05
C HIS A 299 -5.80 10.23 -9.36
N MET A 300 -6.19 8.96 -9.23
CA MET A 300 -7.45 8.54 -8.65
C MET A 300 -7.61 8.88 -7.16
N ILE A 301 -6.50 9.15 -6.47
CA ILE A 301 -6.51 9.37 -5.01
C ILE A 301 -6.13 10.80 -4.58
N ILE A 302 -5.73 11.68 -5.50
CA ILE A 302 -5.24 13.03 -5.15
C ILE A 302 -6.31 13.86 -4.45
N ASP A 303 -7.52 13.95 -5.00
CA ASP A 303 -8.60 14.76 -4.42
C ASP A 303 -9.06 14.27 -3.06
N ALA A 304 -9.22 12.96 -2.90
CA ALA A 304 -9.55 12.37 -1.61
C ALA A 304 -8.40 12.50 -0.59
N THR A 305 -7.15 12.58 -1.06
CA THR A 305 -5.99 12.89 -0.20
C THR A 305 -6.07 14.33 0.33
N ARG A 306 -6.51 15.31 -0.46
CA ARG A 306 -6.76 16.69 0.04
C ARG A 306 -7.83 16.70 1.13
N THR A 307 -8.95 16.01 0.90
CA THR A 307 -10.00 15.86 1.92
C THR A 307 -9.46 15.25 3.21
N MET A 308 -8.67 14.18 3.11
CA MET A 308 -8.05 13.54 4.27
C MET A 308 -7.02 14.45 4.96
N ALA A 309 -6.24 15.24 4.23
CA ALA A 309 -5.27 16.18 4.78
C ALA A 309 -5.95 17.27 5.59
N ASP A 310 -7.04 17.88 5.09
CA ASP A 310 -7.82 18.88 5.76
C ASP A 310 -8.44 18.34 7.07
N PHE A 311 -8.98 17.13 7.01
CA PHE A 311 -9.51 16.45 8.18
C PHE A 311 -8.41 16.13 9.20
N GLN A 312 -7.27 15.60 8.80
CA GLN A 312 -6.14 15.33 9.70
C GLN A 312 -5.61 16.60 10.36
N ARG A 313 -5.64 17.74 9.67
CA ARG A 313 -5.31 19.03 10.26
C ARG A 313 -6.31 19.44 11.33
N ARG A 314 -7.61 19.31 11.06
CA ARG A 314 -8.66 19.64 12.00
C ARG A 314 -8.59 18.82 13.28
N ILE A 315 -8.34 17.52 13.19
CA ILE A 315 -8.20 16.64 14.36
C ILE A 315 -6.79 16.67 14.98
N GLY A 316 -5.85 17.47 14.44
CA GLY A 316 -4.52 17.69 15.00
C GLY A 316 -3.50 16.57 14.78
N THR A 317 -3.80 15.58 13.95
CA THR A 317 -2.85 14.50 13.58
C THR A 317 -1.83 14.97 12.54
N LEU A 318 -2.21 15.90 11.68
CA LEU A 318 -1.32 16.63 10.77
C LEU A 318 -1.07 18.04 11.34
N LYS A 319 0.08 18.23 12.02
CA LYS A 319 0.39 19.48 12.73
C LYS A 319 0.73 20.66 11.82
N LYS A 320 1.28 20.39 10.65
CA LYS A 320 1.68 21.39 9.65
C LYS A 320 0.89 21.14 8.36
N PRO A 321 0.62 22.18 7.54
CA PRO A 321 0.02 21.97 6.23
C PRO A 321 0.94 21.12 5.36
N VAL A 322 0.34 20.30 4.49
CA VAL A 322 1.01 19.61 3.42
C VAL A 322 0.48 20.12 2.09
N ASP A 323 1.40 20.39 1.18
CA ASP A 323 1.07 20.61 -0.21
C ASP A 323 0.87 19.22 -0.84
N VAL A 324 -0.39 18.86 -1.09
CA VAL A 324 -0.74 17.55 -1.65
C VAL A 324 -0.27 17.44 -3.10
N ASP A 325 -0.34 18.52 -3.88
CA ASP A 325 0.14 18.50 -5.27
C ASP A 325 1.67 18.28 -5.30
N ALA A 326 2.41 18.91 -4.40
CA ALA A 326 3.84 18.71 -4.27
C ALA A 326 4.22 17.33 -3.67
N LEU A 327 3.30 16.64 -2.99
CA LEU A 327 3.53 15.29 -2.49
C LEU A 327 3.52 14.24 -3.60
N PHE A 328 2.70 14.41 -4.64
CA PHE A 328 2.62 13.48 -5.76
C PHE A 328 3.61 13.85 -6.87
N ASP A 329 4.11 12.82 -7.56
CA ASP A 329 4.77 12.94 -8.85
C ASP A 329 4.20 11.83 -9.75
N THR A 330 3.22 12.21 -10.57
CA THR A 330 2.52 11.27 -11.45
C THR A 330 3.29 10.98 -12.73
N SER A 331 4.33 11.75 -13.04
CA SER A 331 5.06 11.67 -14.30
C SER A 331 5.72 10.31 -14.53
N VAL A 332 6.17 9.65 -13.44
CA VAL A 332 6.78 8.31 -13.52
C VAL A 332 5.73 7.26 -13.91
N TYR A 333 4.56 7.30 -13.28
CA TYR A 333 3.43 6.43 -13.64
C TYR A 333 2.99 6.65 -15.08
N ASP A 334 2.83 7.92 -15.51
CA ASP A 334 2.40 8.28 -16.86
C ASP A 334 3.39 7.79 -17.92
N ALA A 335 4.69 7.88 -17.63
CA ALA A 335 5.74 7.35 -18.51
C ALA A 335 5.68 5.82 -18.64
N VAL A 336 5.42 5.10 -17.55
CA VAL A 336 5.24 3.64 -17.55
C VAL A 336 4.04 3.25 -18.40
N MET A 337 2.88 3.90 -18.19
CA MET A 337 1.65 3.60 -18.95
C MET A 337 1.80 3.87 -20.43
N SER A 338 2.42 5.01 -20.80
CA SER A 338 2.70 5.34 -22.20
C SER A 338 3.63 4.33 -22.88
N SER A 339 4.58 3.78 -22.15
CA SER A 339 5.50 2.76 -22.67
C SER A 339 4.79 1.43 -22.91
N THR A 340 3.86 1.06 -22.03
CA THR A 340 3.07 -0.18 -22.12
C THR A 340 2.09 -0.11 -23.29
N GLU A 341 1.41 1.03 -23.52
CA GLU A 341 0.52 1.22 -24.65
C GLU A 341 1.24 1.12 -26.00
N ASN A 342 2.48 1.65 -26.10
CA ASN A 342 3.29 1.59 -27.31
C ASN A 342 3.89 0.20 -27.59
N ALA A 343 3.97 -0.68 -26.59
CA ALA A 343 4.49 -2.06 -26.70
C ALA A 343 3.37 -3.08 -27.02
N ALA A 344 2.09 -2.70 -26.90
CA ALA A 344 0.99 -3.55 -27.28
C ALA A 344 0.91 -3.67 -28.81
N PRO A 345 0.79 -4.90 -29.40
CA PRO A 345 0.89 -5.16 -30.83
C PRO A 345 -0.28 -4.63 -31.65
#